data_f755a935d7822e36a6334f6d01cb6d4d
#
_entry.id   f755a935d7822e36a6334f6d01cb6d4d
#
_cell.length_a   1.000
_cell.length_b   1.000
_cell.length_c   1.000
_cell.angle_alpha   90.00
_cell.angle_beta   90.00
_cell.angle_gamma   90.00
#
_symmetry.space_group_name_H-M   'P 1'
#
loop_
_entity.id
_entity.type
_entity.pdbx_description
1 polymer ?
#
loop_
_entity_poly.entity_id
_entity_poly.type
_entity_poly.pdbx_seq_one_letter_code
_entity_poly.pdbx_strand_id
1 'polypeptide(L)'
;MNNGLKTYLRLLDYGRKYWFVFSIGVLAMLIFAVTDTGFAFLIKILTDSFAGNIDSFDMGDLKWVLPVGVIIIFIIRGISGFFSTYNMSWISRHVIRRVRSDVYQKFLYLPTSFLDQKSNADLLSKVIFNIEQVSESTANVLTVLIRDSLTIIVLSIYMVYLSPMLSAVIFAAAPVMALIVK
;
A
#
# COMPACT_ATOMS: atom_id res chain seq x y z
N MET A 1 13.71 -8.40 22.31
CA MET A 1 12.63 -7.98 21.42
C MET A 1 12.44 -6.46 21.29
N ASN A 2 13.01 -5.61 22.18
CA ASN A 2 12.76 -4.15 22.17
C ASN A 2 13.63 -3.30 21.20
N ASN A 3 14.68 -3.85 20.60
CA ASN A 3 15.57 -3.07 19.73
C ASN A 3 15.04 -2.87 18.32
N GLY A 4 14.28 -3.82 17.78
CA GLY A 4 13.67 -3.69 16.47
C GLY A 4 12.63 -2.57 16.41
N LEU A 5 11.73 -2.51 17.39
CA LEU A 5 10.70 -1.47 17.51
C LEU A 5 11.30 -0.06 17.60
N LYS A 6 12.39 0.12 18.37
CA LYS A 6 13.09 1.41 18.45
C LYS A 6 13.71 1.83 17.11
N THR A 7 14.20 0.88 16.32
CA THR A 7 14.74 1.14 14.98
C THR A 7 13.65 1.54 14.01
N TYR A 8 12.49 0.87 14.05
CA TYR A 8 11.32 1.23 13.25
C TYR A 8 10.78 2.63 13.60
N LEU A 9 10.69 2.96 14.89
CA LEU A 9 10.25 4.29 15.34
C LEU A 9 11.20 5.40 14.89
N ARG A 10 12.51 5.16 14.89
CA ARG A 10 13.50 6.12 14.34
C ARG A 10 13.33 6.30 12.83
N LEU A 11 13.09 5.23 12.07
CA LEU A 11 12.84 5.33 10.63
C LEU A 11 11.55 6.11 10.34
N LEU A 12 10.51 5.93 11.14
CA LEU A 12 9.27 6.71 11.04
C LEU A 12 9.48 8.20 11.34
N ASP A 13 10.35 8.54 12.28
CA ASP A 13 10.68 9.94 12.60
C ASP A 13 11.40 10.65 11.44
N TYR A 14 12.25 9.93 10.70
CA TYR A 14 12.82 10.44 9.44
C TYR A 14 11.75 10.72 8.37
N GLY A 15 10.67 9.96 8.36
CA GLY A 15 9.52 10.15 7.46
C GLY A 15 8.61 11.32 7.84
N ARG A 16 8.59 11.73 9.12
CA ARG A 16 7.68 12.75 9.66
C ARG A 16 7.76 14.10 8.93
N LYS A 17 8.92 14.47 8.42
CA LYS A 17 9.09 15.70 7.63
C LYS A 17 8.31 15.66 6.29
N TYR A 18 7.97 14.48 5.79
CA TYR A 18 7.29 14.27 4.50
C TYR A 18 5.81 13.89 4.67
N TRP A 19 5.22 14.26 5.83
CA TRP A 19 3.82 13.93 6.16
C TRP A 19 2.84 14.36 5.07
N PHE A 20 3.06 15.49 4.42
CA PHE A 20 2.20 15.98 3.35
C PHE A 20 2.20 15.04 2.14
N VAL A 21 3.38 14.61 1.69
CA VAL A 21 3.51 13.65 0.56
C VAL A 21 2.95 12.28 0.95
N PHE A 22 3.14 11.87 2.20
CA PHE A 22 2.56 10.65 2.75
C PHE A 22 1.02 10.71 2.71
N SER A 23 0.41 11.81 3.14
CA SER A 23 -1.05 11.98 3.09
C SER A 23 -1.60 11.91 1.67
N ILE A 24 -0.92 12.51 0.70
CA ILE A 24 -1.30 12.40 -0.73
C ILE A 24 -1.21 10.93 -1.19
N GLY A 25 -0.16 10.21 -0.80
CA GLY A 25 -0.01 8.78 -1.10
C GLY A 25 -1.14 7.95 -0.51
N VAL A 26 -1.52 8.19 0.75
CA VAL A 26 -2.64 7.50 1.42
C VAL A 26 -3.98 7.83 0.75
N LEU A 27 -4.21 9.08 0.38
CA LEU A 27 -5.42 9.47 -0.38
C LEU A 27 -5.49 8.73 -1.74
N ALA A 28 -4.37 8.63 -2.45
CA ALA A 28 -4.32 7.87 -3.69
C ALA A 28 -4.61 6.37 -3.46
N MET A 29 -4.12 5.78 -2.35
CA MET A 29 -4.44 4.40 -1.96
C MET A 29 -5.92 4.22 -1.63
N LEU A 30 -6.54 5.22 -1.01
CA LEU A 30 -7.97 5.19 -0.68
C LEU A 30 -8.81 5.25 -1.96
N ILE A 31 -8.47 6.12 -2.93
CA ILE A 31 -9.12 6.15 -4.23
C ILE A 31 -8.96 4.81 -4.95
N PHE A 32 -7.78 4.21 -4.89
CA PHE A 32 -7.51 2.88 -5.45
C PHE A 32 -8.43 1.81 -4.83
N ALA A 33 -8.59 1.79 -3.49
CA ALA A 33 -9.48 0.88 -2.79
C ALA A 33 -10.96 1.07 -3.14
N VAL A 34 -11.40 2.33 -3.28
CA VAL A 34 -12.76 2.65 -3.74
C VAL A 34 -13.01 2.17 -5.17
N THR A 35 -11.98 2.19 -6.02
CA THR A 35 -12.09 1.69 -7.39
C THR A 35 -12.34 0.17 -7.45
N ASP A 36 -11.78 -0.60 -6.51
CA ASP A 36 -12.06 -2.04 -6.37
C ASP A 36 -13.54 -2.28 -6.03
N THR A 37 -14.10 -1.46 -5.16
CA THR A 37 -15.53 -1.49 -4.83
C THR A 37 -16.40 -1.08 -6.03
N GLY A 38 -15.96 -0.09 -6.80
CA GLY A 38 -16.62 0.33 -8.04
C GLY A 38 -16.70 -0.80 -9.07
N PHE A 39 -15.67 -1.64 -9.16
CA PHE A 39 -15.69 -2.81 -10.02
C PHE A 39 -16.73 -3.86 -9.55
N ALA A 40 -16.80 -4.12 -8.25
CA ALA A 40 -17.82 -4.98 -7.67
C ALA A 40 -19.24 -4.44 -7.90
N PHE A 41 -19.42 -3.12 -7.86
CA PHE A 41 -20.70 -2.46 -8.18
C PHE A 41 -21.11 -2.65 -9.66
N LEU A 42 -20.16 -2.57 -10.61
CA LEU A 42 -20.44 -2.84 -12.01
C LEU A 42 -20.87 -4.29 -12.25
N ILE A 43 -20.22 -5.26 -11.56
CA ILE A 43 -20.62 -6.67 -11.64
C ILE A 43 -22.04 -6.85 -11.11
N LYS A 44 -22.39 -6.16 -10.02
CA LYS A 44 -23.76 -6.18 -9.48
C LYS A 44 -24.77 -5.68 -10.51
N ILE A 45 -24.53 -4.52 -11.14
CA ILE A 45 -25.42 -3.99 -12.17
C ILE A 45 -25.60 -5.00 -13.32
N LEU A 46 -24.52 -5.64 -13.77
CA LEU A 46 -24.57 -6.70 -14.76
C LEU A 46 -25.48 -7.85 -14.34
N THR A 47 -25.26 -8.37 -13.13
CA THR A 47 -26.02 -9.50 -12.60
C THR A 47 -27.51 -9.16 -12.48
N ASP A 48 -27.82 -7.98 -11.95
CA ASP A 48 -29.21 -7.51 -11.79
C ASP A 48 -29.89 -7.31 -13.16
N SER A 49 -29.13 -6.87 -14.18
CA SER A 49 -29.63 -6.73 -15.55
C SER A 49 -29.97 -8.08 -16.20
N PHE A 50 -29.14 -9.10 -15.98
CA PHE A 50 -29.42 -10.46 -16.49
C PHE A 50 -30.54 -11.15 -15.71
N ALA A 51 -30.74 -10.80 -14.43
CA ALA A 51 -31.83 -11.33 -13.61
C ALA A 51 -33.21 -10.70 -13.92
N GLY A 52 -33.26 -9.69 -14.79
CA GLY A 52 -34.51 -9.02 -15.16
C GLY A 52 -35.07 -8.08 -14.08
N ASN A 53 -34.27 -7.74 -13.08
CA ASN A 53 -34.66 -6.93 -11.90
C ASN A 53 -34.50 -5.42 -12.12
N ILE A 54 -34.11 -4.96 -13.32
CA ILE A 54 -33.90 -3.54 -13.61
C ILE A 54 -34.94 -3.09 -14.64
N ASP A 55 -36.05 -2.57 -14.14
CA ASP A 55 -37.12 -1.96 -14.99
C ASP A 55 -36.74 -0.55 -15.50
N SER A 56 -35.61 0.00 -15.10
CA SER A 56 -35.29 1.43 -15.29
C SER A 56 -34.11 1.73 -16.21
N PHE A 57 -33.37 0.73 -16.68
CA PHE A 57 -32.31 0.95 -17.67
C PHE A 57 -32.69 0.29 -19.00
N ASP A 58 -32.86 1.12 -20.02
CA ASP A 58 -33.07 0.63 -21.38
C ASP A 58 -31.84 -0.19 -21.80
N MET A 59 -32.07 -1.40 -22.36
CA MET A 59 -31.00 -2.30 -22.83
C MET A 59 -30.05 -1.61 -23.83
N GLY A 60 -30.51 -0.53 -24.47
CA GLY A 60 -29.73 0.30 -25.38
C GLY A 60 -28.60 1.07 -24.66
N ASP A 61 -28.94 1.68 -23.52
CA ASP A 61 -27.98 2.47 -22.74
C ASP A 61 -26.96 1.60 -22.01
N LEU A 62 -27.36 0.42 -21.56
CA LEU A 62 -26.49 -0.51 -20.85
C LEU A 62 -25.30 -0.99 -21.70
N LYS A 63 -25.47 -1.12 -23.02
CA LYS A 63 -24.42 -1.51 -23.95
C LYS A 63 -23.25 -0.55 -24.01
N TRP A 64 -23.50 0.75 -23.75
CA TRP A 64 -22.47 1.78 -23.76
C TRP A 64 -21.98 2.15 -22.35
N VAL A 65 -22.87 2.16 -21.37
CA VAL A 65 -22.55 2.53 -19.97
C VAL A 65 -21.56 1.54 -19.35
N LEU A 66 -21.73 0.24 -19.60
CA LEU A 66 -20.85 -0.78 -19.03
C LEU A 66 -19.40 -0.70 -19.57
N PRO A 67 -19.14 -0.72 -20.89
CA PRO A 67 -17.78 -0.62 -21.39
C PRO A 67 -17.10 0.71 -20.99
N VAL A 68 -17.84 1.82 -21.07
CA VAL A 68 -17.32 3.13 -20.69
C VAL A 68 -17.04 3.19 -19.20
N GLY A 69 -17.92 2.66 -18.35
CA GLY A 69 -17.72 2.56 -16.91
C GLY A 69 -16.47 1.75 -16.53
N VAL A 70 -16.29 0.60 -17.18
CA VAL A 70 -15.09 -0.22 -16.99
C VAL A 70 -13.83 0.56 -17.37
N ILE A 71 -13.81 1.22 -18.53
CA ILE A 71 -12.65 2.01 -18.99
C ILE A 71 -12.33 3.12 -17.98
N ILE A 72 -13.32 3.87 -17.51
CA ILE A 72 -13.15 4.95 -16.54
C ILE A 72 -12.55 4.40 -15.23
N ILE A 73 -13.09 3.30 -14.73
CA ILE A 73 -12.59 2.65 -13.51
C ILE A 73 -11.13 2.23 -13.68
N PHE A 74 -10.76 1.61 -14.82
CA PHE A 74 -9.37 1.23 -15.09
C PHE A 74 -8.43 2.43 -15.18
N ILE A 75 -8.86 3.53 -15.78
CA ILE A 75 -8.08 4.77 -15.86
C ILE A 75 -7.84 5.34 -14.47
N ILE A 76 -8.90 5.48 -13.67
CA ILE A 76 -8.80 6.01 -12.29
C ILE A 76 -7.90 5.08 -11.45
N ARG A 77 -8.07 3.77 -11.55
CA ARG A 77 -7.25 2.77 -10.88
C ARG A 77 -5.76 2.89 -11.26
N GLY A 78 -5.47 3.00 -12.55
CA GLY A 78 -4.09 3.15 -13.06
C GLY A 78 -3.43 4.42 -12.54
N ILE A 79 -4.12 5.55 -12.61
CA ILE A 79 -3.65 6.85 -12.12
C ILE A 79 -3.42 6.78 -10.60
N SER A 80 -4.39 6.30 -9.84
CA SER A 80 -4.29 6.21 -8.37
C SER A 80 -3.19 5.26 -7.92
N GLY A 81 -3.04 4.11 -8.59
CA GLY A 81 -1.96 3.16 -8.33
C GLY A 81 -0.58 3.75 -8.61
N PHE A 82 -0.45 4.49 -9.72
CA PHE A 82 0.78 5.18 -10.06
C PHE A 82 1.16 6.23 -9.02
N PHE A 83 0.22 7.13 -8.66
CA PHE A 83 0.46 8.17 -7.65
C PHE A 83 0.79 7.59 -6.28
N SER A 84 0.11 6.54 -5.86
CA SER A 84 0.37 5.83 -4.62
C SER A 84 1.80 5.29 -4.57
N THR A 85 2.20 4.51 -5.57
CA THR A 85 3.53 3.90 -5.65
C THR A 85 4.62 4.95 -5.82
N TYR A 86 4.40 5.98 -6.62
CA TYR A 86 5.34 7.06 -6.84
C TYR A 86 5.64 7.84 -5.55
N ASN A 87 4.60 8.27 -4.82
CA ASN A 87 4.77 9.03 -3.57
C ASN A 87 5.50 8.22 -2.50
N MET A 88 5.16 6.94 -2.34
CA MET A 88 5.84 6.06 -1.38
C MET A 88 7.29 5.80 -1.76
N SER A 89 7.57 5.55 -3.03
CA SER A 89 8.95 5.40 -3.53
C SER A 89 9.76 6.68 -3.38
N TRP A 90 9.13 7.84 -3.57
CA TRP A 90 9.77 9.13 -3.38
C TRP A 90 10.16 9.35 -1.91
N ILE A 91 9.25 9.08 -0.96
CA ILE A 91 9.53 9.15 0.48
C ILE A 91 10.68 8.22 0.86
N SER A 92 10.61 6.96 0.41
CA SER A 92 11.64 5.95 0.67
C SER A 92 13.04 6.44 0.24
N ARG A 93 13.17 6.94 -0.99
CA ARG A 93 14.45 7.46 -1.50
C ARG A 93 14.99 8.63 -0.66
N HIS A 94 14.12 9.51 -0.17
CA HIS A 94 14.53 10.62 0.69
C HIS A 94 14.97 10.16 2.09
N VAL A 95 14.29 9.15 2.65
CA VAL A 95 14.69 8.52 3.91
C VAL A 95 16.06 7.83 3.76
N ILE A 96 16.23 7.02 2.71
CA ILE A 96 17.50 6.35 2.39
C ILE A 96 18.64 7.37 2.28
N ARG A 97 18.43 8.46 1.55
CA ARG A 97 19.44 9.51 1.38
C ARG A 97 19.87 10.11 2.70
N ARG A 98 18.94 10.35 3.63
CA ARG A 98 19.25 10.86 4.96
C ARG A 98 20.01 9.85 5.80
N VAL A 99 19.54 8.62 5.85
CA VAL A 99 20.20 7.55 6.60
C VAL A 99 21.65 7.36 6.10
N ARG A 100 21.85 7.39 4.77
CA ARG A 100 23.20 7.33 4.18
C ARG A 100 24.07 8.51 4.63
N SER A 101 23.54 9.73 4.62
CA SER A 101 24.25 10.91 5.07
C SER A 101 24.66 10.82 6.54
N ASP A 102 23.75 10.37 7.41
CA ASP A 102 24.02 10.23 8.85
C ASP A 102 25.05 9.13 9.13
N VAL A 103 24.99 8.02 8.39
CA VAL A 103 25.98 6.94 8.50
C VAL A 103 27.35 7.42 8.00
N TYR A 104 27.39 8.12 6.88
CA TYR A 104 28.63 8.67 6.34
C TYR A 104 29.29 9.68 7.30
N GLN A 105 28.50 10.58 7.88
CA GLN A 105 29.01 11.51 8.91
C GLN A 105 29.59 10.75 10.10
N LYS A 106 28.90 9.75 10.63
CA LYS A 106 29.41 8.94 11.72
C LYS A 106 30.70 8.21 11.35
N PHE A 107 30.80 7.74 10.11
CA PHE A 107 31.99 7.06 9.63
C PHE A 107 33.22 7.97 9.61
N LEU A 108 33.04 9.26 9.28
CA LEU A 108 34.13 10.26 9.32
C LEU A 108 34.67 10.54 10.72
N TYR A 109 33.88 10.32 11.77
CA TYR A 109 34.29 10.50 13.17
C TYR A 109 34.79 9.21 13.82
N LEU A 110 34.93 8.11 13.09
CA LEU A 110 35.52 6.89 13.67
C LEU A 110 37.05 7.02 13.84
N PRO A 111 37.60 6.49 14.93
CA PRO A 111 39.05 6.48 15.15
C PRO A 111 39.78 5.64 14.10
N THR A 112 40.93 6.11 13.64
CA THR A 112 41.75 5.47 12.60
C THR A 112 42.12 4.03 12.91
N SER A 113 42.27 3.68 14.17
CA SER A 113 42.55 2.32 14.64
C SER A 113 41.48 1.31 14.29
N PHE A 114 40.23 1.73 14.07
CA PHE A 114 39.14 0.86 13.64
C PHE A 114 39.14 0.70 12.10
N LEU A 115 39.57 1.72 11.40
CA LEU A 115 39.63 1.75 9.93
C LEU A 115 40.78 0.91 9.38
N ASP A 116 41.90 0.79 10.12
CA ASP A 116 43.09 0.04 9.69
C ASP A 116 42.93 -1.48 9.78
N GLN A 117 41.95 -1.97 10.56
CA GLN A 117 41.74 -3.42 10.77
C GLN A 117 40.92 -4.10 9.67
N LYS A 118 40.19 -3.38 8.84
CA LYS A 118 39.36 -3.91 7.76
C LYS A 118 39.41 -3.01 6.53
N SER A 119 39.34 -3.60 5.35
CA SER A 119 39.26 -2.84 4.10
C SER A 119 38.07 -1.85 4.17
N ASN A 120 38.39 -0.57 4.21
CA ASN A 120 37.41 0.53 4.32
C ASN A 120 36.36 0.49 3.21
N ALA A 121 36.75 0.07 2.01
CA ALA A 121 35.86 -0.06 0.85
C ALA A 121 34.81 -1.18 1.04
N ASP A 122 35.20 -2.32 1.62
CA ASP A 122 34.30 -3.45 1.85
C ASP A 122 33.29 -3.15 2.97
N LEU A 123 33.71 -2.48 4.05
CA LEU A 123 32.82 -2.05 5.13
C LEU A 123 31.80 -1.04 4.62
N LEU A 124 32.24 -0.04 3.88
CA LEU A 124 31.38 1.03 3.38
C LEU A 124 30.36 0.50 2.38
N SER A 125 30.79 -0.36 1.46
CA SER A 125 29.90 -0.96 0.47
C SER A 125 28.85 -1.87 1.11
N LYS A 126 29.22 -2.71 2.09
CA LYS A 126 28.28 -3.56 2.83
C LYS A 126 27.26 -2.75 3.63
N VAL A 127 27.70 -1.68 4.29
CA VAL A 127 26.81 -0.80 5.07
C VAL A 127 25.81 -0.10 4.14
N ILE A 128 26.28 0.47 3.02
CA ILE A 128 25.42 1.16 2.06
C ILE A 128 24.42 0.17 1.45
N PHE A 129 24.86 -1.00 1.03
CA PHE A 129 23.99 -2.04 0.46
C PHE A 129 22.91 -2.49 1.45
N ASN A 130 23.29 -2.77 2.71
CA ASN A 130 22.35 -3.18 3.74
C ASN A 130 21.31 -2.08 4.05
N ILE A 131 21.72 -0.81 4.08
CA ILE A 131 20.80 0.31 4.29
C ILE A 131 19.77 0.38 3.15
N GLU A 132 20.22 0.23 1.90
CA GLU A 132 19.35 0.26 0.73
C GLU A 132 18.32 -0.87 0.76
N GLN A 133 18.77 -2.09 0.97
CA GLN A 133 17.92 -3.29 1.01
C GLN A 133 16.87 -3.23 2.14
N VAL A 134 17.28 -2.83 3.36
CA VAL A 134 16.35 -2.71 4.50
C VAL A 134 15.33 -1.60 4.27
N SER A 135 15.76 -0.45 3.74
CA SER A 135 14.86 0.68 3.53
C SER A 135 13.87 0.42 2.40
N GLU A 136 14.30 -0.20 1.31
CA GLU A 136 13.42 -0.56 0.20
C GLU A 136 12.39 -1.60 0.63
N SER A 137 12.82 -2.66 1.32
CA SER A 137 11.93 -3.68 1.87
C SER A 137 10.91 -3.07 2.84
N THR A 138 11.34 -2.20 3.75
CA THR A 138 10.48 -1.56 4.74
C THR A 138 9.44 -0.67 4.06
N ALA A 139 9.82 0.14 3.07
CA ALA A 139 8.91 1.00 2.34
C ALA A 139 7.87 0.20 1.55
N ASN A 140 8.30 -0.90 0.93
CA ASN A 140 7.42 -1.77 0.15
C ASN A 140 6.39 -2.45 1.06
N VAL A 141 6.84 -3.01 2.18
CA VAL A 141 5.95 -3.64 3.18
C VAL A 141 4.94 -2.64 3.74
N LEU A 142 5.37 -1.43 4.10
CA LEU A 142 4.45 -0.39 4.59
C LEU A 142 3.42 0.01 3.53
N THR A 143 3.85 0.16 2.29
CA THR A 143 2.95 0.50 1.16
C THR A 143 1.88 -0.56 0.97
N VAL A 144 2.28 -1.84 0.95
CA VAL A 144 1.37 -2.98 0.80
C VAL A 144 0.42 -3.05 2.00
N LEU A 145 0.94 -2.98 3.24
CA LEU A 145 0.12 -3.05 4.44
C LEU A 145 -0.95 -1.96 4.48
N ILE A 146 -0.59 -0.71 4.20
CA ILE A 146 -1.55 0.41 4.23
C ILE A 146 -2.58 0.24 3.12
N ARG A 147 -2.15 -0.05 1.89
CA ARG A 147 -3.04 -0.22 0.75
C ARG A 147 -4.03 -1.36 0.96
N ASP A 148 -3.53 -2.54 1.33
CA ASP A 148 -4.36 -3.73 1.48
C ASP A 148 -5.30 -3.61 2.68
N SER A 149 -4.85 -2.99 3.79
CA SER A 149 -5.72 -2.68 4.93
C SER A 149 -6.86 -1.74 4.53
N LEU A 150 -6.56 -0.68 3.76
CA LEU A 150 -7.60 0.23 3.26
C LEU A 150 -8.57 -0.49 2.32
N THR A 151 -8.07 -1.33 1.43
CA THR A 151 -8.88 -2.12 0.51
C THR A 151 -9.81 -3.06 1.28
N ILE A 152 -9.30 -3.76 2.29
CA ILE A 152 -10.11 -4.65 3.15
C ILE A 152 -11.20 -3.86 3.87
N ILE A 153 -10.88 -2.71 4.44
CA ILE A 153 -11.85 -1.86 5.15
C ILE A 153 -12.96 -1.40 4.20
N VAL A 154 -12.60 -0.84 3.04
CA VAL A 154 -13.56 -0.31 2.07
C VAL A 154 -14.47 -1.44 1.54
N LEU A 155 -13.89 -2.59 1.15
CA LEU A 155 -14.66 -3.73 0.69
C LEU A 155 -15.56 -4.31 1.78
N SER A 156 -15.07 -4.38 3.04
CA SER A 156 -15.88 -4.85 4.17
C SER A 156 -17.08 -3.96 4.43
N ILE A 157 -16.90 -2.64 4.39
CA ILE A 157 -18.00 -1.68 4.52
C ILE A 157 -19.02 -1.87 3.39
N TYR A 158 -18.53 -2.03 2.15
CA TYR A 158 -19.40 -2.24 1.00
C TYR A 158 -20.18 -3.56 1.10
N MET A 159 -19.54 -4.65 1.54
CA MET A 159 -20.20 -5.95 1.76
C MET A 159 -21.31 -5.87 2.81
N VAL A 160 -21.04 -5.19 3.94
CA VAL A 160 -22.05 -5.00 5.00
C VAL A 160 -23.23 -4.18 4.49
N TYR A 161 -22.97 -3.15 3.69
CA TYR A 161 -24.03 -2.34 3.08
C TYR A 161 -24.87 -3.15 2.08
N LEU A 162 -24.25 -4.04 1.30
CA LEU A 162 -24.94 -4.81 0.27
C LEU A 162 -25.78 -5.94 0.86
N SER A 163 -25.23 -6.69 1.83
CA SER A 163 -25.88 -7.86 2.42
C SER A 163 -25.31 -8.15 3.81
N PRO A 164 -25.95 -7.62 4.88
CA PRO A 164 -25.44 -7.76 6.26
C PRO A 164 -25.34 -9.23 6.71
N MET A 165 -26.29 -10.06 6.28
CA MET A 165 -26.36 -11.47 6.67
C MET A 165 -25.20 -12.28 6.04
N LEU A 166 -24.91 -12.08 4.76
CA LEU A 166 -23.78 -12.74 4.09
C LEU A 166 -22.43 -12.27 4.65
N SER A 167 -22.32 -10.98 4.95
CA SER A 167 -21.12 -10.41 5.58
C SER A 167 -20.83 -11.03 6.94
N ALA A 168 -21.86 -11.23 7.78
CA ALA A 168 -21.71 -11.87 9.09
C ALA A 168 -21.21 -13.32 8.97
N VAL A 169 -21.68 -14.08 7.97
CA VAL A 169 -21.21 -15.44 7.71
C VAL A 169 -19.74 -15.45 7.32
N ILE A 170 -19.32 -14.55 6.42
CA ILE A 170 -17.93 -14.45 5.96
C ILE A 170 -17.00 -14.04 7.11
N PHE A 171 -17.39 -13.05 7.92
CA PHE A 171 -16.60 -12.64 9.09
C PHE A 171 -16.51 -13.72 10.16
N ALA A 172 -17.52 -14.57 10.31
CA ALA A 172 -17.45 -15.72 11.20
C ALA A 172 -16.59 -16.87 10.63
N ALA A 173 -16.61 -17.06 9.32
CA ALA A 173 -15.81 -18.10 8.67
C ALA A 173 -14.30 -17.75 8.62
N ALA A 174 -13.94 -16.47 8.51
CA ALA A 174 -12.56 -16.04 8.40
C ALA A 174 -11.64 -16.51 9.55
N PRO A 175 -11.99 -16.36 10.85
CA PRO A 175 -11.17 -16.85 11.94
C PRO A 175 -11.10 -18.38 11.99
N VAL A 176 -12.17 -19.08 11.59
CA VAL A 176 -12.19 -20.55 11.52
C VAL A 176 -11.20 -21.03 10.46
N MET A 177 -11.20 -20.41 9.28
CA MET A 177 -10.24 -20.72 8.22
C MET A 177 -8.79 -20.43 8.68
N ALA A 178 -8.56 -19.32 9.36
CA ALA A 178 -7.24 -18.98 9.90
C ALA A 178 -6.72 -20.00 10.95
N LEU A 179 -7.61 -20.61 11.71
CA LEU A 179 -7.26 -21.68 12.67
C LEU A 179 -6.94 -23.01 11.98
N ILE A 180 -7.61 -23.33 10.86
CA ILE A 180 -7.39 -24.58 10.13
C ILE A 180 -6.06 -24.55 9.36
N VAL A 181 -5.66 -23.37 8.84
CA VAL A 181 -4.43 -23.20 8.05
C VAL A 181 -3.17 -23.10 8.92
N LYS A 182 -3.29 -22.95 10.24
CA LYS A 182 -2.17 -22.88 11.19
C LYS A 182 -1.73 -24.27 11.62
#